data_abf441b6001d96988da81bdcf1127fc8
#
_entry.id   abf441b6001d96988da81bdcf1127fc8
#
_cell.length_a   1.000
_cell.length_b   1.000
_cell.length_c   1.000
_cell.angle_alpha   90.00
_cell.angle_beta   90.00
_cell.angle_gamma   90.00
#
_symmetry.space_group_name_H-M   'P 1'
#
loop_
_entity.id
_entity.type
_entity.pdbx_description
1 polymer ?
#
loop_
_entity_poly.entity_id
_entity_poly.type
_entity_poly.pdbx_seq_one_letter_code
_entity_poly.pdbx_strand_id
1 'polypeptide(L)'
;YWRERVEVGNAYVERGITGAIVRRQSFGGWKGASIGAGAKAGGPNYVAQQGVWSEGDIDELTPGTLPTHITQLLRQIRGLGSPALSDADHVWLRRAAESDAHAMDTEFGIEHDKSALVVESNVFRYKPLLEPLRVRVNKDANPRDILRLQLGSAATGSELDISASSEVAAKFGELGKEFRVSNDREFAAEISTARFARIRTVGTNPEDFYEAAVQSNSVILDHPVLPDGRRELLTMLLEQAISTTEHRFGYIHGLTP
;
A
#
# COMPACT_ATOMS: atom_id res chain seq x y z
N TYR A 1 -17.86 -13.90 9.07
CA TYR A 1 -17.99 -12.68 9.88
C TYR A 1 -16.67 -12.29 10.54
N TRP A 2 -16.07 -13.15 11.38
CA TRP A 2 -14.81 -12.88 12.10
C TRP A 2 -13.63 -12.65 11.15
N ARG A 3 -13.46 -13.52 10.15
CA ARG A 3 -12.37 -13.47 9.18
C ARG A 3 -12.24 -12.12 8.46
N GLU A 4 -13.37 -11.45 8.22
CA GLU A 4 -13.38 -10.16 7.51
C GLU A 4 -13.05 -8.97 8.43
N ARG A 5 -13.16 -9.13 9.74
CA ARG A 5 -13.01 -8.06 10.73
C ARG A 5 -11.77 -8.16 11.60
N VAL A 6 -11.12 -9.32 11.61
CA VAL A 6 -9.95 -9.52 12.45
C VAL A 6 -8.77 -8.69 11.94
N GLU A 7 -8.23 -7.86 12.80
CA GLU A 7 -7.12 -6.93 12.49
C GLU A 7 -5.78 -7.50 12.98
N VAL A 8 -5.37 -8.61 12.38
CA VAL A 8 -4.09 -9.28 12.64
C VAL A 8 -3.40 -9.67 11.35
N GLY A 9 -2.08 -9.64 11.33
CA GLY A 9 -1.31 -10.08 10.18
C GLY A 9 -1.32 -11.60 10.01
N ASN A 10 -1.36 -12.37 11.10
CA ASN A 10 -1.50 -13.83 11.07
C ASN A 10 -2.73 -14.25 11.88
N ALA A 11 -3.62 -14.98 11.26
CA ALA A 11 -4.81 -15.56 11.87
C ALA A 11 -4.74 -17.10 11.79
N TYR A 12 -5.05 -17.75 12.93
CA TYR A 12 -5.09 -19.19 13.04
C TYR A 12 -6.50 -19.60 13.46
N VAL A 13 -7.15 -20.43 12.65
CA VAL A 13 -8.53 -20.87 12.88
C VAL A 13 -8.53 -22.37 13.17
N GLU A 14 -9.15 -22.75 14.30
CA GLU A 14 -9.24 -24.16 14.77
C GLU A 14 -7.89 -24.86 14.90
N ARG A 15 -6.84 -24.11 15.18
CA ARG A 15 -5.49 -24.64 15.40
C ARG A 15 -4.66 -23.80 16.35
N GLY A 16 -3.66 -24.39 16.96
CA GLY A 16 -2.66 -23.68 17.74
C GLY A 16 -1.75 -22.80 16.87
N ILE A 17 -1.20 -21.76 17.46
CA ILE A 17 -0.18 -20.92 16.83
C ILE A 17 1.08 -21.79 16.65
N THR A 18 1.45 -22.03 15.40
CA THR A 18 2.67 -22.75 15.02
C THR A 18 3.68 -21.81 14.38
N GLY A 19 4.91 -22.27 14.20
CA GLY A 19 5.94 -21.48 13.53
C GLY A 19 5.59 -21.14 12.09
N ALA A 20 6.25 -20.11 11.57
CA ALA A 20 6.10 -19.68 10.18
C ALA A 20 6.62 -20.73 9.21
N ILE A 21 5.89 -20.92 8.11
CA ILE A 21 6.29 -21.78 6.99
C ILE A 21 6.13 -20.95 5.71
N VAL A 22 7.18 -20.94 4.89
CA VAL A 22 7.18 -20.25 3.59
C VAL A 22 5.97 -20.67 2.75
N ARG A 23 5.26 -19.70 2.21
CA ARG A 23 4.06 -19.83 1.38
C ARG A 23 2.83 -20.48 2.05
N ARG A 24 2.94 -20.92 3.30
CA ARG A 24 1.82 -21.44 4.08
C ARG A 24 1.40 -20.41 5.14
N GLN A 25 2.29 -20.15 6.08
CA GLN A 25 2.06 -19.23 7.20
C GLN A 25 3.17 -18.20 7.22
N SER A 26 3.18 -17.34 6.20
CA SER A 26 4.15 -16.26 6.09
C SER A 26 4.10 -15.37 7.34
N PHE A 27 5.26 -15.15 7.95
CA PHE A 27 5.38 -14.55 9.27
C PHE A 27 5.48 -13.02 9.20
N GLY A 28 4.67 -12.34 10.00
CA GLY A 28 4.68 -10.89 10.15
C GLY A 28 3.35 -10.38 10.67
N GLY A 29 3.40 -9.57 11.71
CA GLY A 29 2.21 -8.98 12.33
C GLY A 29 1.78 -7.67 11.67
N TRP A 30 0.74 -7.08 12.24
CA TRP A 30 0.31 -5.71 12.03
C TRP A 30 0.55 -4.89 13.29
N LYS A 31 0.37 -3.56 13.22
CA LYS A 31 0.48 -2.64 14.37
C LYS A 31 1.86 -2.81 15.05
N GLY A 32 1.90 -2.88 16.36
CA GLY A 32 3.12 -3.02 17.13
C GLY A 32 3.89 -4.35 16.96
N ALA A 33 3.33 -5.33 16.24
CA ALA A 33 4.00 -6.57 15.86
C ALA A 33 4.60 -6.53 14.44
N SER A 34 4.58 -5.36 13.78
CA SER A 34 5.16 -5.14 12.46
C SER A 34 6.49 -4.41 12.57
N ILE A 35 7.41 -4.70 11.65
CA ILE A 35 8.69 -4.00 11.48
C ILE A 35 8.82 -3.57 10.02
N GLY A 36 9.25 -2.33 9.78
CA GLY A 36 9.47 -1.78 8.46
C GLY A 36 8.18 -1.67 7.63
N ALA A 37 8.28 -1.89 6.32
CA ALA A 37 7.16 -1.78 5.38
C ALA A 37 6.09 -2.88 5.54
N GLY A 38 6.28 -3.83 6.48
CA GLY A 38 5.27 -4.81 6.85
C GLY A 38 5.13 -6.00 5.92
N ALA A 39 6.07 -6.26 5.01
CA ALA A 39 6.06 -7.48 4.21
C ALA A 39 6.39 -8.71 5.06
N LYS A 40 5.67 -9.79 4.83
CA LYS A 40 5.78 -11.01 5.63
C LYS A 40 6.98 -11.87 5.23
N ALA A 41 7.79 -12.30 6.18
CA ALA A 41 8.85 -13.26 5.96
C ALA A 41 8.27 -14.58 5.40
N GLY A 42 8.84 -15.05 4.29
CA GLY A 42 8.31 -16.19 3.54
C GLY A 42 7.08 -15.89 2.67
N GLY A 43 6.65 -14.62 2.63
CA GLY A 43 5.64 -14.13 1.72
C GLY A 43 6.21 -13.63 0.39
N PRO A 44 5.35 -13.28 -0.57
CA PRO A 44 5.76 -12.93 -1.93
C PRO A 44 6.54 -11.62 -2.04
N ASN A 45 6.41 -10.73 -1.05
CA ASN A 45 6.95 -9.37 -1.12
C ASN A 45 8.18 -9.16 -0.22
N TYR A 46 8.61 -10.17 0.54
CA TYR A 46 9.69 -10.01 1.51
C TYR A 46 11.02 -9.59 0.87
N VAL A 47 11.37 -10.19 -0.25
CA VAL A 47 12.62 -9.89 -0.97
C VAL A 47 12.59 -8.48 -1.57
N ALA A 48 11.41 -7.97 -1.94
CA ALA A 48 11.24 -6.65 -2.51
C ALA A 48 11.73 -5.51 -1.60
N GLN A 49 11.71 -5.71 -0.28
CA GLN A 49 12.21 -4.74 0.70
C GLN A 49 13.73 -4.59 0.70
N GLN A 50 14.46 -5.52 0.07
CA GLN A 50 15.92 -5.52 0.02
C GLN A 50 16.47 -4.78 -1.21
N GLY A 51 15.60 -4.34 -2.10
CA GLY A 51 15.96 -3.67 -3.34
C GLY A 51 15.73 -2.17 -3.30
N VAL A 52 16.39 -1.47 -4.23
CA VAL A 52 16.09 -0.08 -4.57
C VAL A 52 15.20 -0.08 -5.80
N TRP A 53 14.10 0.68 -5.72
CA TRP A 53 13.13 0.78 -6.80
C TRP A 53 13.37 2.04 -7.62
N SER A 54 13.27 1.90 -8.93
CA SER A 54 13.30 3.00 -9.88
C SER A 54 12.15 2.87 -10.87
N GLU A 55 11.78 3.98 -11.47
CA GLU A 55 10.81 4.01 -12.57
C GLU A 55 11.34 3.19 -13.76
N GLY A 56 10.53 2.23 -14.22
CA GLY A 56 10.79 1.45 -15.44
C GLY A 56 10.07 2.06 -16.64
N ASP A 57 10.13 1.37 -17.78
CA ASP A 57 9.40 1.77 -18.98
C ASP A 57 7.91 1.52 -18.78
N ILE A 58 7.09 2.58 -18.93
CA ILE A 58 5.65 2.51 -18.79
C ILE A 58 4.98 1.64 -19.87
N ASP A 59 5.63 1.47 -21.01
CA ASP A 59 5.11 0.64 -22.11
C ASP A 59 5.27 -0.86 -21.84
N GLU A 60 6.14 -1.24 -20.92
CA GLU A 60 6.30 -2.63 -20.46
C GLU A 60 5.28 -3.02 -19.39
N LEU A 61 4.51 -2.08 -18.85
CA LEU A 61 3.49 -2.37 -17.84
C LEU A 61 2.32 -3.15 -18.46
N THR A 62 1.91 -4.21 -17.77
CA THR A 62 0.72 -4.99 -18.17
C THR A 62 -0.55 -4.21 -17.82
N PRO A 63 -1.40 -3.89 -18.81
CA PRO A 63 -2.62 -3.15 -18.56
C PRO A 63 -3.75 -4.06 -18.05
N GLY A 64 -4.53 -3.55 -17.11
CA GLY A 64 -5.83 -4.10 -16.69
C GLY A 64 -7.00 -3.25 -17.18
N THR A 65 -8.20 -3.75 -16.97
CA THR A 65 -9.43 -3.02 -17.31
C THR A 65 -9.74 -2.00 -16.22
N LEU A 66 -9.79 -0.72 -16.60
CA LEU A 66 -10.07 0.35 -15.64
C LEU A 66 -11.49 0.28 -15.07
N PRO A 67 -11.67 0.23 -13.75
CA PRO A 67 -12.96 0.39 -13.12
C PRO A 67 -13.57 1.78 -13.43
N THR A 68 -14.90 1.86 -13.39
CA THR A 68 -15.62 3.10 -13.72
C THR A 68 -15.20 4.28 -12.85
N HIS A 69 -15.04 4.08 -11.54
CA HIS A 69 -14.62 5.15 -10.61
C HIS A 69 -13.20 5.65 -10.89
N ILE A 70 -12.27 4.77 -11.28
CA ILE A 70 -10.91 5.17 -11.69
C ILE A 70 -10.95 5.96 -13.00
N THR A 71 -11.78 5.53 -13.97
CA THR A 71 -11.95 6.28 -15.21
C THR A 71 -12.53 7.68 -14.95
N GLN A 72 -13.45 7.82 -14.01
CA GLN A 72 -14.01 9.11 -13.60
C GLN A 72 -12.94 9.99 -12.92
N LEU A 73 -12.14 9.42 -12.03
CA LEU A 73 -11.04 10.14 -11.37
C LEU A 73 -9.99 10.64 -12.38
N LEU A 74 -9.62 9.82 -13.36
CA LEU A 74 -8.71 10.26 -14.44
C LEU A 74 -9.29 11.42 -15.27
N ARG A 75 -10.61 11.44 -15.49
CA ARG A 75 -11.26 12.60 -16.16
C ARG A 75 -11.23 13.85 -15.28
N GLN A 76 -11.45 13.72 -13.98
CA GLN A 76 -11.36 14.83 -13.02
C GLN A 76 -9.92 15.39 -12.99
N ILE A 77 -8.92 14.52 -12.92
CA ILE A 77 -7.49 14.89 -12.99
C ILE A 77 -7.20 15.66 -14.30
N ARG A 78 -7.73 15.20 -15.42
CA ARG A 78 -7.53 15.90 -16.71
C ARG A 78 -8.22 17.26 -16.76
N GLY A 79 -9.26 17.48 -15.96
CA GLY A 79 -9.96 18.74 -15.82
C GLY A 79 -9.34 19.73 -14.83
N LEU A 80 -8.30 19.33 -14.09
CA LEU A 80 -7.62 20.24 -13.16
C LEU A 80 -6.90 21.35 -13.92
N GLY A 81 -7.21 22.59 -13.59
CA GLY A 81 -6.53 23.75 -14.17
C GLY A 81 -5.17 24.04 -13.52
N SER A 82 -4.98 23.61 -12.28
CA SER A 82 -3.75 23.80 -11.50
C SER A 82 -3.64 22.72 -10.42
N PRO A 83 -2.47 22.04 -10.32
CA PRO A 83 -1.27 22.25 -11.12
C PRO A 83 -1.43 21.80 -12.56
N ALA A 84 -0.77 22.48 -13.50
CA ALA A 84 -0.80 22.09 -14.91
C ALA A 84 0.01 20.81 -15.12
N LEU A 85 -0.62 19.80 -15.73
CA LEU A 85 0.01 18.55 -16.13
C LEU A 85 0.26 18.56 -17.63
N SER A 86 1.36 17.96 -18.06
CA SER A 86 1.62 17.72 -19.48
C SER A 86 0.77 16.55 -20.02
N ASP A 87 0.65 16.46 -21.35
CA ASP A 87 0.02 15.29 -21.97
C ASP A 87 0.77 13.98 -21.64
N ALA A 88 2.08 14.04 -21.50
CA ALA A 88 2.89 12.90 -21.06
C ALA A 88 2.55 12.45 -19.64
N ASP A 89 2.31 13.38 -18.70
CA ASP A 89 1.85 13.05 -17.35
C ASP A 89 0.48 12.36 -17.35
N HIS A 90 -0.44 12.82 -18.19
CA HIS A 90 -1.74 12.18 -18.35
C HIS A 90 -1.65 10.77 -18.93
N VAL A 91 -0.76 10.54 -19.90
CA VAL A 91 -0.49 9.18 -20.42
C VAL A 91 0.10 8.31 -19.34
N TRP A 92 1.10 8.82 -18.60
CA TRP A 92 1.74 8.10 -17.51
C TRP A 92 0.77 7.72 -16.41
N LEU A 93 -0.07 8.64 -15.93
CA LEU A 93 -1.08 8.37 -14.90
C LEU A 93 -2.10 7.33 -15.36
N ARG A 94 -2.50 7.37 -16.63
CA ARG A 94 -3.40 6.38 -17.20
C ARG A 94 -2.76 4.99 -17.23
N ARG A 95 -1.52 4.87 -17.69
CA ARG A 95 -0.77 3.61 -17.72
C ARG A 95 -0.56 3.05 -16.32
N ALA A 96 -0.26 3.92 -15.35
CA ALA A 96 -0.17 3.54 -13.95
C ALA A 96 -1.50 3.00 -13.41
N ALA A 97 -2.63 3.65 -13.68
CA ALA A 97 -3.95 3.16 -13.27
C ALA A 97 -4.33 1.83 -13.95
N GLU A 98 -3.95 1.63 -15.22
CA GLU A 98 -4.14 0.36 -15.92
C GLU A 98 -3.29 -0.76 -15.29
N SER A 99 -2.05 -0.46 -14.86
CA SER A 99 -1.19 -1.38 -14.11
C SER A 99 -1.77 -1.69 -12.72
N ASP A 100 -2.36 -0.70 -12.03
CA ASP A 100 -3.07 -0.92 -10.77
C ASP A 100 -4.24 -1.90 -10.95
N ALA A 101 -5.06 -1.68 -11.97
CA ALA A 101 -6.19 -2.56 -12.27
C ALA A 101 -5.73 -4.00 -12.50
N HIS A 102 -4.65 -4.20 -13.27
CA HIS A 102 -4.07 -5.53 -13.47
C HIS A 102 -3.60 -6.16 -12.16
N ALA A 103 -2.88 -5.40 -11.32
CA ALA A 103 -2.38 -5.90 -10.04
C ALA A 103 -3.51 -6.25 -9.07
N MET A 104 -4.59 -5.46 -9.04
CA MET A 104 -5.78 -5.75 -8.24
C MET A 104 -6.49 -7.01 -8.72
N ASP A 105 -6.70 -7.15 -10.04
CA ASP A 105 -7.43 -8.29 -10.62
C ASP A 105 -6.67 -9.62 -10.49
N THR A 106 -5.32 -9.58 -10.55
CA THR A 106 -4.51 -10.80 -10.60
C THR A 106 -3.85 -11.18 -9.28
N GLU A 107 -3.70 -10.22 -8.35
CA GLU A 107 -3.01 -10.48 -7.09
C GLU A 107 -3.71 -9.88 -5.88
N PHE A 108 -3.89 -8.55 -5.81
CA PHE A 108 -4.24 -7.90 -4.57
C PHE A 108 -5.71 -8.01 -4.18
N GLY A 109 -6.61 -8.11 -5.16
CA GLY A 109 -8.05 -8.25 -4.95
C GLY A 109 -8.53 -9.67 -4.74
N ILE A 110 -7.63 -10.68 -4.81
CA ILE A 110 -7.97 -12.09 -4.69
C ILE A 110 -7.23 -12.77 -3.54
N GLU A 111 -7.75 -13.90 -3.10
CA GLU A 111 -7.11 -14.74 -2.09
C GLU A 111 -6.27 -15.84 -2.75
N HIS A 112 -5.10 -16.10 -2.17
CA HIS A 112 -4.16 -17.10 -2.69
C HIS A 112 -3.91 -18.20 -1.67
N ASP A 113 -4.14 -19.46 -2.03
CA ASP A 113 -3.62 -20.61 -1.31
C ASP A 113 -2.63 -21.36 -2.20
N LYS A 114 -1.34 -21.03 -2.07
CA LYS A 114 -0.26 -21.63 -2.86
C LYS A 114 0.15 -23.02 -2.34
N SER A 115 -0.28 -23.39 -1.13
CA SER A 115 0.00 -24.70 -0.55
C SER A 115 -0.95 -25.78 -1.06
N ALA A 116 -2.19 -25.41 -1.34
CA ALA A 116 -3.25 -26.29 -1.86
C ALA A 116 -3.34 -27.62 -1.11
N LEU A 117 -3.26 -27.56 0.25
CA LEU A 117 -3.30 -28.75 1.10
C LEU A 117 -4.75 -29.15 1.39
N VAL A 118 -5.05 -30.45 1.30
CA VAL A 118 -6.41 -30.97 1.54
C VAL A 118 -6.83 -30.81 3.00
N VAL A 119 -5.87 -30.88 3.92
CA VAL A 119 -6.12 -30.93 5.37
C VAL A 119 -6.07 -29.56 6.06
N GLU A 120 -5.63 -28.53 5.34
CA GLU A 120 -5.59 -27.15 5.83
C GLU A 120 -5.69 -26.16 4.68
N SER A 121 -6.31 -25.02 4.93
CA SER A 121 -6.33 -23.86 4.05
C SER A 121 -5.32 -22.83 4.54
N ASN A 122 -4.47 -22.29 3.65
CA ASN A 122 -3.42 -21.32 3.95
C ASN A 122 -3.56 -20.13 3.03
N VAL A 123 -4.53 -19.28 3.33
CA VAL A 123 -4.85 -18.12 2.51
C VAL A 123 -3.89 -16.98 2.79
N PHE A 124 -3.30 -16.44 1.74
CA PHE A 124 -2.59 -15.17 1.74
C PHE A 124 -3.43 -14.15 0.98
N ARG A 125 -3.67 -12.99 1.59
CA ARG A 125 -4.46 -11.93 1.00
C ARG A 125 -3.97 -10.55 1.41
N TYR A 126 -4.52 -9.54 0.77
CA TYR A 126 -4.22 -8.14 1.03
C TYR A 126 -5.45 -7.41 1.56
N LYS A 127 -5.23 -6.45 2.42
CA LYS A 127 -6.27 -5.57 2.98
C LYS A 127 -5.82 -4.12 2.86
N PRO A 128 -6.73 -3.16 2.72
CA PRO A 128 -6.41 -1.75 2.87
C PRO A 128 -5.74 -1.46 4.22
N LEU A 129 -5.00 -0.37 4.31
CA LEU A 129 -4.46 0.12 5.57
C LEU A 129 -5.60 0.37 6.57
N LEU A 130 -5.32 0.13 7.85
CA LEU A 130 -6.30 0.36 8.94
C LEU A 130 -6.45 1.85 9.28
N GLU A 131 -5.38 2.61 9.04
CA GLU A 131 -5.30 4.05 9.26
C GLU A 131 -4.91 4.73 7.95
N PRO A 132 -5.28 5.99 7.72
CA PRO A 132 -4.86 6.73 6.55
C PRO A 132 -3.34 6.73 6.38
N LEU A 133 -2.87 6.48 5.16
CA LEU A 133 -1.46 6.63 4.82
C LEU A 133 -1.07 8.11 4.93
N ARG A 134 -0.14 8.41 5.83
CA ARG A 134 0.39 9.76 5.94
C ARG A 134 1.29 10.07 4.76
N VAL A 135 0.91 11.07 3.97
CA VAL A 135 1.68 11.52 2.81
C VAL A 135 2.24 12.90 3.08
N ARG A 136 3.56 13.02 3.03
CA ARG A 136 4.24 14.32 3.09
C ARG A 136 4.67 14.77 1.72
N VAL A 137 4.20 15.95 1.32
CA VAL A 137 4.56 16.60 0.07
C VAL A 137 5.63 17.65 0.36
N ASN A 138 6.84 17.43 -0.18
CA ASN A 138 7.97 18.33 -0.03
C ASN A 138 8.06 19.31 -1.22
N LYS A 139 8.91 20.35 -1.11
CA LYS A 139 8.92 21.48 -2.05
C LYS A 139 9.29 21.13 -3.50
N ASP A 140 9.99 20.03 -3.72
CA ASP A 140 10.44 19.49 -5.00
C ASP A 140 9.57 18.34 -5.51
N ALA A 141 8.44 18.05 -4.83
CA ALA A 141 7.49 17.04 -5.24
C ALA A 141 6.86 17.36 -6.60
N ASN A 142 6.68 16.32 -7.42
CA ASN A 142 5.97 16.45 -8.70
C ASN A 142 4.45 16.27 -8.46
N PRO A 143 3.60 17.16 -8.99
CA PRO A 143 2.14 17.00 -8.90
C PRO A 143 1.62 15.66 -9.45
N ARG A 144 2.21 15.15 -10.52
CA ARG A 144 1.91 13.83 -11.07
C ARG A 144 1.97 12.74 -10.00
N ASP A 145 2.98 12.80 -9.14
CA ASP A 145 3.22 11.78 -8.13
C ASP A 145 2.12 11.77 -7.05
N ILE A 146 1.64 12.94 -6.66
CA ILE A 146 0.52 13.04 -5.70
C ILE A 146 -0.76 12.47 -6.30
N LEU A 147 -1.05 12.81 -7.56
CA LEU A 147 -2.21 12.28 -8.27
C LEU A 147 -2.10 10.76 -8.49
N ARG A 148 -0.89 10.25 -8.67
CA ARG A 148 -0.61 8.81 -8.71
C ARG A 148 -0.97 8.12 -7.38
N LEU A 149 -0.62 8.73 -6.24
CA LEU A 149 -0.99 8.20 -4.93
C LEU A 149 -2.52 8.23 -4.73
N GLN A 150 -3.22 9.26 -5.19
CA GLN A 150 -4.68 9.31 -5.15
C GLN A 150 -5.33 8.20 -6.00
N LEU A 151 -4.79 7.88 -7.18
CA LEU A 151 -5.24 6.75 -7.99
C LEU A 151 -5.03 5.42 -7.26
N GLY A 152 -3.87 5.21 -6.63
CA GLY A 152 -3.58 4.02 -5.82
C GLY A 152 -4.51 3.90 -4.60
N SER A 153 -4.79 5.01 -3.93
CA SER A 153 -5.79 5.07 -2.85
C SER A 153 -7.16 4.63 -3.32
N ALA A 154 -7.63 5.15 -4.46
CA ALA A 154 -8.91 4.78 -5.05
C ALA A 154 -8.95 3.31 -5.49
N ALA A 155 -7.84 2.74 -5.95
CA ALA A 155 -7.74 1.35 -6.36
C ALA A 155 -7.74 0.38 -5.17
N THR A 156 -7.05 0.73 -4.08
CA THR A 156 -6.89 -0.14 -2.90
C THR A 156 -7.98 0.05 -1.84
N GLY A 157 -8.65 1.19 -1.82
CA GLY A 157 -9.56 1.61 -0.75
C GLY A 157 -8.84 2.11 0.51
N SER A 158 -7.53 2.33 0.47
CA SER A 158 -6.76 2.93 1.58
C SER A 158 -6.85 4.45 1.54
N GLU A 159 -7.19 5.07 2.65
CA GLU A 159 -7.28 6.54 2.76
C GLU A 159 -5.89 7.19 2.80
N LEU A 160 -5.82 8.46 2.38
CA LEU A 160 -4.60 9.29 2.46
C LEU A 160 -4.83 10.49 3.39
N ASP A 161 -3.87 10.77 4.26
CA ASP A 161 -3.72 12.05 4.99
C ASP A 161 -2.55 12.82 4.37
N ILE A 162 -2.86 13.70 3.41
CA ILE A 162 -1.84 14.43 2.65
C ILE A 162 -1.54 15.75 3.36
N SER A 163 -0.27 15.99 3.64
CA SER A 163 0.21 17.21 4.32
C SER A 163 1.35 17.90 3.57
N ALA A 164 1.42 19.21 3.70
CA ALA A 164 2.47 20.05 3.15
C ALA A 164 2.67 21.31 3.99
N SER A 165 3.79 22.01 3.80
CA SER A 165 3.90 23.39 4.28
C SER A 165 2.95 24.30 3.49
N SER A 166 2.58 25.45 4.06
CA SER A 166 1.70 26.42 3.39
C SER A 166 2.26 26.88 2.04
N GLU A 167 3.59 27.05 1.96
CA GLU A 167 4.28 27.42 0.72
C GLU A 167 4.15 26.33 -0.35
N VAL A 168 4.35 25.07 0.04
CA VAL A 168 4.23 23.94 -0.87
C VAL A 168 2.79 23.74 -1.30
N ALA A 169 1.82 23.76 -0.38
CA ALA A 169 0.40 23.63 -0.71
C ALA A 169 -0.04 24.70 -1.73
N ALA A 170 0.42 25.95 -1.57
CA ALA A 170 0.11 27.02 -2.52
C ALA A 170 0.62 26.73 -3.96
N LYS A 171 1.78 26.06 -4.10
CA LYS A 171 2.32 25.67 -5.43
C LYS A 171 1.46 24.61 -6.13
N PHE A 172 0.72 23.81 -5.37
CA PHE A 172 -0.16 22.77 -5.89
C PHE A 172 -1.56 23.27 -6.27
N GLY A 173 -1.83 24.57 -6.15
CA GLY A 173 -3.06 25.20 -6.62
C GLY A 173 -4.33 24.56 -6.03
N GLU A 174 -5.22 24.07 -6.89
CA GLU A 174 -6.47 23.43 -6.44
C GLU A 174 -6.23 22.17 -5.64
N LEU A 175 -5.30 21.32 -6.08
CA LEU A 175 -4.92 20.10 -5.37
C LEU A 175 -4.39 20.40 -3.97
N GLY A 176 -3.60 21.47 -3.83
CA GLY A 176 -3.01 21.87 -2.55
C GLY A 176 -4.03 22.37 -1.52
N LYS A 177 -5.25 22.73 -1.93
CA LYS A 177 -6.34 23.11 -1.00
C LYS A 177 -6.84 21.93 -0.16
N GLU A 178 -6.66 20.71 -0.68
CA GLU A 178 -7.00 19.47 0.00
C GLU A 178 -5.94 19.04 1.03
N PHE A 179 -4.75 19.67 1.02
CA PHE A 179 -3.66 19.27 1.89
C PHE A 179 -3.83 19.86 3.30
N ARG A 180 -3.57 19.04 4.29
CA ARG A 180 -3.42 19.50 5.65
C ARG A 180 -2.13 20.31 5.78
N VAL A 181 -2.25 21.55 6.22
CA VAL A 181 -1.09 22.44 6.35
C VAL A 181 -0.36 22.15 7.66
N SER A 182 0.92 21.81 7.57
CA SER A 182 1.85 21.70 8.69
C SER A 182 3.27 22.02 8.22
N ASN A 183 4.07 22.67 9.05
CA ASN A 183 5.49 22.86 8.75
C ASN A 183 6.31 21.59 9.05
N ASP A 184 7.59 21.56 8.65
CA ASP A 184 8.42 20.35 8.79
C ASP A 184 8.64 19.96 10.25
N ARG A 185 8.76 20.95 11.16
CA ARG A 185 8.92 20.69 12.60
C ARG A 185 7.66 20.07 13.20
N GLU A 186 6.49 20.58 12.82
CA GLU A 186 5.21 20.02 13.25
C GLU A 186 5.05 18.60 12.73
N PHE A 187 5.39 18.37 11.47
CA PHE A 187 5.30 17.02 10.87
C PHE A 187 6.29 16.04 11.51
N ALA A 188 7.54 16.46 11.80
CA ALA A 188 8.48 15.62 12.53
C ALA A 188 7.97 15.25 13.94
N ALA A 189 7.33 16.20 14.64
CA ALA A 189 6.69 15.94 15.93
C ALA A 189 5.52 14.95 15.80
N GLU A 190 4.72 15.04 14.73
CA GLU A 190 3.67 14.04 14.43
C GLU A 190 4.26 12.64 14.16
N ILE A 191 5.36 12.54 13.39
CA ILE A 191 6.05 11.27 13.15
C ILE A 191 6.49 10.67 14.48
N SER A 192 7.13 11.45 15.35
CA SER A 192 7.69 10.94 16.63
C SER A 192 6.64 10.34 17.56
N THR A 193 5.37 10.68 17.39
CA THR A 193 4.24 10.19 18.19
C THR A 193 3.38 9.15 17.49
N ALA A 194 3.58 8.96 16.19
CA ALA A 194 2.69 8.17 15.31
C ALA A 194 2.71 6.65 15.59
N ARG A 195 3.75 6.11 16.18
CA ARG A 195 3.96 4.70 16.55
C ARG A 195 3.57 3.68 15.46
N PHE A 196 4.60 3.05 14.88
CA PHE A 196 4.46 2.00 13.86
C PHE A 196 3.72 2.43 12.59
N ALA A 197 3.75 3.72 12.26
CA ALA A 197 3.09 4.25 11.08
C ALA A 197 3.89 3.99 9.80
N ARG A 198 3.18 3.89 8.68
CA ARG A 198 3.75 4.07 7.35
C ARG A 198 3.61 5.53 6.95
N ILE A 199 4.70 6.11 6.47
CA ILE A 199 4.76 7.50 6.05
C ILE A 199 5.29 7.50 4.62
N ARG A 200 4.50 7.95 3.67
CA ARG A 200 4.90 8.10 2.27
C ARG A 200 5.35 9.53 2.06
N THR A 201 6.57 9.74 1.61
CA THR A 201 7.06 11.07 1.30
C THR A 201 7.27 11.23 -0.19
N VAL A 202 7.01 12.42 -0.71
CA VAL A 202 7.22 12.79 -2.11
C VAL A 202 8.09 14.04 -2.13
N GLY A 203 9.23 13.93 -2.83
CA GLY A 203 10.30 14.91 -2.80
C GLY A 203 11.33 14.64 -1.69
N THR A 204 12.31 15.53 -1.57
CA THR A 204 13.45 15.38 -0.66
C THR A 204 13.07 15.64 0.80
N ASN A 205 13.37 14.67 1.66
CA ASN A 205 13.07 14.76 3.08
C ASN A 205 14.13 15.55 3.87
N PRO A 206 13.70 16.35 4.88
CA PRO A 206 14.56 16.76 5.97
C PRO A 206 15.08 15.57 6.78
N GLU A 207 16.31 15.66 7.31
CA GLU A 207 16.93 14.60 8.11
C GLU A 207 16.13 14.29 9.39
N ASP A 208 15.56 15.30 10.02
CA ASP A 208 14.72 15.20 11.23
C ASP A 208 13.55 14.20 11.07
N PHE A 209 13.07 13.95 9.85
CA PHE A 209 11.99 12.99 9.62
C PHE A 209 12.44 11.56 9.90
N TYR A 210 13.66 11.20 9.52
CA TYR A 210 14.20 9.87 9.76
C TYR A 210 14.47 9.63 11.24
N GLU A 211 15.00 10.64 11.95
CA GLU A 211 15.21 10.58 13.40
C GLU A 211 13.87 10.37 14.14
N ALA A 212 12.84 11.13 13.77
CA ALA A 212 11.51 11.01 14.34
C ALA A 212 10.89 9.64 14.05
N ALA A 213 11.10 9.09 12.85
CA ALA A 213 10.60 7.77 12.48
C ALA A 213 11.27 6.65 13.30
N VAL A 214 12.57 6.75 13.55
CA VAL A 214 13.27 5.81 14.43
C VAL A 214 12.71 5.85 15.85
N GLN A 215 12.45 7.04 16.40
CA GLN A 215 11.88 7.20 17.75
C GLN A 215 10.50 6.56 17.91
N SER A 216 9.68 6.59 16.86
CA SER A 216 8.31 6.05 16.87
C SER A 216 8.20 4.62 16.34
N ASN A 217 9.30 4.00 15.89
CA ASN A 217 9.31 2.75 15.15
C ASN A 217 8.41 2.80 13.88
N SER A 218 8.33 3.99 13.27
CA SER A 218 7.62 4.19 12.01
C SER A 218 8.56 3.99 10.83
N VAL A 219 8.02 3.79 9.64
CA VAL A 219 8.79 3.63 8.40
C VAL A 219 8.49 4.77 7.44
N ILE A 220 9.55 5.36 6.88
CA ILE A 220 9.45 6.32 5.79
C ILE A 220 9.65 5.57 4.47
N LEU A 221 8.68 5.71 3.58
CA LEU A 221 8.70 5.19 2.22
C LEU A 221 9.01 6.39 1.30
N ASP A 222 10.27 6.58 0.98
CA ASP A 222 10.81 7.74 0.24
C ASP A 222 11.33 7.38 -1.17
N HIS A 223 11.15 6.12 -1.58
CA HIS A 223 11.48 5.73 -2.94
C HIS A 223 10.64 6.52 -3.96
N PRO A 224 11.08 6.67 -5.22
CA PRO A 224 10.29 7.31 -6.27
C PRO A 224 8.87 6.74 -6.35
N VAL A 225 7.90 7.59 -6.68
CA VAL A 225 6.53 7.14 -6.95
C VAL A 225 6.51 6.40 -8.28
N LEU A 226 6.02 5.17 -8.27
CA LEU A 226 6.14 4.26 -9.40
C LEU A 226 4.84 4.13 -10.20
N PRO A 227 4.92 4.00 -11.52
CA PRO A 227 3.76 3.66 -12.35
C PRO A 227 3.36 2.20 -12.24
N ASP A 228 4.27 1.31 -11.82
CA ASP A 228 4.01 -0.11 -11.62
C ASP A 228 3.07 -0.33 -10.43
N GLY A 229 1.81 -0.74 -10.72
CA GLY A 229 0.79 -1.01 -9.72
C GLY A 229 1.19 -2.10 -8.75
N ARG A 230 1.88 -3.16 -9.24
CA ARG A 230 2.37 -4.24 -8.39
C ARG A 230 3.33 -3.78 -7.30
N ARG A 231 4.02 -2.66 -7.50
CA ARG A 231 4.99 -2.11 -6.55
C ARG A 231 4.41 -0.97 -5.72
N GLU A 232 3.79 0.01 -6.37
CA GLU A 232 3.28 1.18 -5.65
C GLU A 232 2.13 0.83 -4.71
N LEU A 233 1.19 -0.03 -5.11
CA LEU A 233 0.05 -0.39 -4.27
C LEU A 233 0.44 -1.13 -2.98
N LEU A 234 1.60 -1.78 -2.93
CA LEU A 234 2.12 -2.40 -1.70
C LEU A 234 2.33 -1.39 -0.56
N THR A 235 2.58 -0.13 -0.88
CA THR A 235 2.70 0.94 0.11
C THR A 235 1.39 1.20 0.86
N MET A 236 0.26 0.84 0.24
CA MET A 236 -1.12 1.09 0.68
C MET A 236 -1.84 -0.17 1.14
N LEU A 237 -1.17 -1.33 1.16
CA LEU A 237 -1.79 -2.60 1.49
C LEU A 237 -1.12 -3.29 2.68
N LEU A 238 -1.90 -4.06 3.42
CA LEU A 238 -1.47 -4.93 4.50
C LEU A 238 -1.57 -6.39 4.06
N GLU A 239 -0.52 -7.14 4.30
CA GLU A 239 -0.48 -8.58 4.04
C GLU A 239 -1.09 -9.37 5.20
N GLN A 240 -2.02 -10.27 4.91
CA GLN A 240 -2.64 -11.14 5.90
C GLN A 240 -2.49 -12.61 5.51
N ALA A 241 -2.00 -13.44 6.43
CA ALA A 241 -1.97 -14.88 6.30
C ALA A 241 -3.01 -15.51 7.24
N ILE A 242 -3.88 -16.35 6.71
CA ILE A 242 -4.93 -17.05 7.47
C ILE A 242 -4.75 -18.54 7.27
N SER A 243 -4.52 -19.27 8.37
CA SER A 243 -4.39 -20.71 8.34
C SER A 243 -5.53 -21.36 9.10
N THR A 244 -6.28 -22.22 8.42
CA THR A 244 -7.42 -22.93 8.96
C THR A 244 -7.18 -24.44 8.90
N THR A 245 -7.47 -25.17 9.97
CA THR A 245 -7.50 -26.64 9.93
C THR A 245 -8.82 -27.07 9.30
N GLU A 246 -8.75 -27.74 8.15
CA GLU A 246 -9.92 -28.28 7.44
C GLU A 246 -10.20 -29.73 7.80
N HIS A 247 -9.27 -30.35 8.50
CA HIS A 247 -9.36 -31.77 8.87
C HIS A 247 -9.33 -31.93 10.38
N ARG A 248 -10.36 -32.57 10.94
CA ARG A 248 -10.43 -32.94 12.35
C ARG A 248 -10.81 -34.40 12.46
N PHE A 249 -9.98 -35.21 13.10
CA PHE A 249 -10.23 -36.64 13.36
C PHE A 249 -10.50 -37.49 12.10
N GLY A 250 -9.82 -37.23 10.99
CA GLY A 250 -9.98 -38.02 9.77
C GLY A 250 -11.13 -37.58 8.86
N TYR A 251 -11.90 -36.56 9.20
CA TYR A 251 -12.96 -36.00 8.36
C TYR A 251 -12.48 -34.77 7.60
N ILE A 252 -12.57 -34.81 6.29
CA ILE A 252 -12.18 -33.71 5.39
C ILE A 252 -13.46 -33.05 4.89
N HIS A 253 -13.71 -31.79 5.29
CA HIS A 253 -14.83 -31.00 4.79
C HIS A 253 -14.68 -30.78 3.26
N GLY A 254 -15.72 -31.10 2.51
CA GLY A 254 -15.77 -30.82 1.06
C GLY A 254 -15.30 -31.93 0.12
N LEU A 255 -14.81 -33.07 0.65
CA LEU A 255 -14.72 -34.29 -0.16
C LEU A 255 -16.03 -35.06 -0.02
N THR A 256 -16.95 -34.85 -0.94
CA THR A 256 -18.07 -35.79 -1.16
C THR A 256 -17.48 -37.04 -1.80
N PRO A 257 -17.85 -38.26 -1.31
CA PRO A 257 -17.40 -39.49 -1.94
C PRO A 257 -17.90 -39.63 -3.37
#